data_9a4b138832711bec48faeab066293411
#
_entry.id   9a4b138832711bec48faeab066293411
#
_cell.length_a   1.000
_cell.length_b   1.000
_cell.length_c   1.000
_cell.angle_alpha   90.00
_cell.angle_beta   90.00
_cell.angle_gamma   90.00
#
_symmetry.space_group_name_H-M   'P 1'
#
loop_
_entity.id
_entity.type
_entity.pdbx_description
1 polymer ?
#
loop_
_entity_poly.entity_id
_entity_poly.type
_entity_poly.pdbx_seq_one_letter_code
_entity_poly.pdbx_strand_id
1 'polypeptide(L)'
;MSAHTAQTELKLIGKLILEGEMHCETGLHVGAGKGSLEIGGADNPVVKDAHGRPYVPGSTLRGRIRALLEQSTGMAIPSELVFISKRKGQEVRIHQSDRPDDEICVLFGRSPGRMEKVGGGDIESNHATPARLSVFDAPLVPESITPQMRETLDDELTEVKSENAIDRITSQANPRTLE
;
A
#
# COMPACT_ATOMS: atom_id res chain seq x y z
N MET A 1 -7.78 39.75 -22.84
CA MET A 1 -6.65 38.93 -23.36
C MET A 1 -6.68 37.59 -22.67
N SER A 2 -7.25 36.57 -23.34
CA SER A 2 -7.37 35.23 -22.79
C SER A 2 -6.01 34.56 -22.84
N ALA A 3 -5.44 34.26 -21.70
CA ALA A 3 -4.24 33.42 -21.61
C ALA A 3 -4.64 32.00 -22.10
N HIS A 4 -4.20 31.65 -23.28
CA HIS A 4 -4.21 30.26 -23.72
C HIS A 4 -3.29 29.48 -22.77
N THR A 5 -3.92 28.74 -21.86
CA THR A 5 -3.21 27.72 -21.07
C THR A 5 -2.77 26.67 -22.08
N ALA A 6 -1.47 26.58 -22.33
CA ALA A 6 -0.91 25.53 -23.17
C ALA A 6 -1.32 24.19 -22.56
N GLN A 7 -2.26 23.49 -23.19
CA GLN A 7 -2.56 22.11 -22.85
C GLN A 7 -1.33 21.27 -23.15
N THR A 8 -0.67 20.81 -22.09
CA THR A 8 0.46 19.88 -22.23
C THR A 8 -0.12 18.56 -22.74
N GLU A 9 0.09 18.26 -24.00
CA GLU A 9 -0.34 17.01 -24.62
C GLU A 9 0.49 15.85 -24.03
N LEU A 10 -0.18 14.98 -23.28
CA LEU A 10 0.45 13.77 -22.73
C LEU A 10 0.44 12.67 -23.79
N LYS A 11 1.62 12.30 -24.30
CA LYS A 11 1.80 11.23 -25.26
C LYS A 11 2.53 10.06 -24.63
N LEU A 12 1.92 8.89 -24.67
CA LEU A 12 2.60 7.65 -24.29
C LEU A 12 3.61 7.27 -25.36
N ILE A 13 4.90 7.29 -25.04
CA ILE A 13 6.00 6.98 -25.97
C ILE A 13 6.50 5.54 -25.80
N GLY A 14 6.19 4.87 -24.69
CA GLY A 14 6.60 3.50 -24.44
C GLY A 14 6.27 3.06 -23.02
N LYS A 15 6.52 1.78 -22.76
CA LYS A 15 6.43 1.15 -21.45
C LYS A 15 7.71 0.35 -21.19
N LEU A 16 8.22 0.43 -19.96
CA LEU A 16 9.24 -0.47 -19.45
C LEU A 16 8.55 -1.47 -18.54
N ILE A 17 8.73 -2.76 -18.82
CA ILE A 17 8.19 -3.85 -17.98
C ILE A 17 9.37 -4.42 -17.21
N LEU A 18 9.22 -4.48 -15.88
CA LEU A 18 10.15 -5.14 -14.98
C LEU A 18 9.42 -6.35 -14.39
N GLU A 19 10.02 -7.52 -14.55
CA GLU A 19 9.51 -8.78 -14.01
C GLU A 19 10.53 -9.32 -13.00
N GLY A 20 10.05 -9.92 -11.92
CA GLY A 20 10.90 -10.47 -10.88
C GLY A 20 10.11 -11.29 -9.87
N GLU A 21 10.81 -11.89 -8.94
CA GLU A 21 10.25 -12.67 -7.84
C GLU A 21 10.49 -11.95 -6.52
N MET A 22 9.48 -11.97 -5.64
CA MET A 22 9.58 -11.48 -4.29
C MET A 22 9.80 -12.67 -3.34
N HIS A 23 10.98 -12.74 -2.76
CA HIS A 23 11.32 -13.74 -1.76
C HIS A 23 10.90 -13.29 -0.37
N CYS A 24 10.04 -14.08 0.31
CA CYS A 24 9.68 -13.84 1.71
C CYS A 24 10.65 -14.64 2.59
N GLU A 25 11.51 -13.95 3.35
CA GLU A 25 12.43 -14.57 4.31
C GLU A 25 11.73 -14.95 5.63
N THR A 26 10.58 -14.35 5.89
CA THR A 26 9.73 -14.60 7.06
C THR A 26 8.27 -14.66 6.63
N GLY A 27 7.38 -15.10 7.51
CA GLY A 27 5.95 -15.07 7.25
C GLY A 27 5.49 -13.67 6.83
N LEU A 28 4.66 -13.60 5.80
CA LEU A 28 4.08 -12.38 5.26
C LEU A 28 2.58 -12.39 5.48
N HIS A 29 2.07 -11.32 6.10
CA HIS A 29 0.64 -11.12 6.28
C HIS A 29 0.18 -9.86 5.58
N VAL A 30 -0.77 -10.00 4.65
CA VAL A 30 -1.51 -8.89 4.03
C VAL A 30 -2.98 -9.09 4.29
N GLY A 31 -3.54 -8.34 5.25
CA GLY A 31 -4.92 -8.52 5.70
C GLY A 31 -5.96 -8.23 4.62
N ALA A 32 -6.98 -9.07 4.54
CA ALA A 32 -8.10 -8.95 3.61
C ALA A 32 -9.12 -7.84 3.99
N GLY A 33 -8.96 -7.23 5.16
CA GLY A 33 -9.91 -6.23 5.67
C GLY A 33 -11.14 -6.84 6.34
N LYS A 34 -11.94 -5.99 7.00
CA LYS A 34 -13.06 -6.43 7.86
C LYS A 34 -14.26 -7.06 7.14
N GLY A 35 -14.26 -7.11 5.82
CA GLY A 35 -15.38 -7.63 5.03
C GLY A 35 -15.35 -9.13 4.74
N SER A 36 -14.26 -9.81 5.07
CA SER A 36 -14.03 -11.25 4.78
C SER A 36 -14.05 -12.15 6.02
N LEU A 37 -14.67 -11.70 7.11
CA LEU A 37 -14.80 -12.51 8.33
C LEU A 37 -15.80 -13.64 8.09
N GLU A 38 -15.29 -14.85 8.00
CA GLU A 38 -16.10 -16.08 8.05
C GLU A 38 -16.40 -16.45 9.49
N ILE A 39 -17.57 -17.09 9.70
CA ILE A 39 -17.95 -17.56 11.05
C ILE A 39 -17.00 -18.70 11.45
N GLY A 40 -16.16 -18.46 12.46
CA GLY A 40 -15.15 -19.41 12.94
C GLY A 40 -13.80 -19.32 12.24
N GLY A 41 -13.62 -18.35 11.31
CA GLY A 41 -12.33 -18.05 10.69
C GLY A 41 -11.37 -17.23 11.57
N ALA A 42 -10.20 -16.92 11.04
CA ALA A 42 -9.22 -16.07 11.71
C ALA A 42 -9.76 -14.64 11.92
N ASP A 43 -9.39 -13.99 13.03
CA ASP A 43 -9.76 -12.60 13.31
C ASP A 43 -9.21 -11.62 12.27
N ASN A 44 -8.13 -11.99 11.63
CA ASN A 44 -7.46 -11.19 10.62
C ASN A 44 -6.95 -12.09 9.48
N PRO A 45 -7.84 -12.46 8.54
CA PRO A 45 -7.48 -13.31 7.43
C PRO A 45 -6.60 -12.59 6.41
N VAL A 46 -5.77 -13.33 5.68
CA VAL A 46 -4.99 -12.81 4.55
C VAL A 46 -5.88 -12.59 3.32
N VAL A 47 -5.45 -11.71 2.44
CA VAL A 47 -6.11 -11.51 1.15
C VAL A 47 -5.85 -12.71 0.24
N LYS A 48 -6.91 -13.23 -0.38
CA LYS A 48 -6.88 -14.37 -1.30
C LYS A 48 -7.52 -14.03 -2.64
N ASP A 49 -7.09 -14.72 -3.68
CA ASP A 49 -7.70 -14.60 -5.02
C ASP A 49 -9.04 -15.35 -5.09
N ALA A 50 -9.68 -15.35 -6.25
CA ALA A 50 -10.95 -16.05 -6.48
C ALA A 50 -10.85 -17.59 -6.35
N HIS A 51 -9.65 -18.12 -6.27
CA HIS A 51 -9.36 -19.55 -6.10
C HIS A 51 -8.93 -19.90 -4.66
N GLY A 52 -9.03 -18.94 -3.72
CA GLY A 52 -8.63 -19.12 -2.34
C GLY A 52 -7.11 -19.06 -2.10
N ARG A 53 -6.31 -18.64 -3.08
CA ARG A 53 -4.84 -18.60 -2.94
C ARG A 53 -4.36 -17.23 -2.44
N PRO A 54 -3.45 -17.19 -1.47
CA PRO A 54 -2.90 -15.93 -1.00
C PRO A 54 -2.09 -15.24 -2.09
N TYR A 55 -2.15 -13.93 -2.12
CA TYR A 55 -1.34 -13.10 -3.01
C TYR A 55 -1.02 -11.77 -2.38
N VAL A 56 -0.06 -11.03 -2.94
CA VAL A 56 0.23 -9.67 -2.51
C VAL A 56 -0.37 -8.69 -3.53
N PRO A 57 -1.38 -7.89 -3.15
CA PRO A 57 -1.97 -6.91 -4.06
C PRO A 57 -0.95 -5.89 -4.54
N GLY A 58 -0.95 -5.60 -5.84
CA GLY A 58 -0.09 -4.57 -6.42
C GLY A 58 -0.31 -3.19 -5.82
N SER A 59 -1.51 -2.89 -5.37
CA SER A 59 -1.81 -1.65 -4.64
C SER A 59 -1.08 -1.57 -3.31
N THR A 60 -0.95 -2.68 -2.58
CA THR A 60 -0.20 -2.78 -1.32
C THR A 60 1.29 -2.57 -1.57
N LEU A 61 1.86 -3.27 -2.55
CA LEU A 61 3.26 -3.10 -2.96
C LEU A 61 3.53 -1.66 -3.38
N ARG A 62 2.69 -1.11 -4.25
CA ARG A 62 2.83 0.27 -4.72
C ARG A 62 2.79 1.28 -3.58
N GLY A 63 1.86 1.11 -2.64
CA GLY A 63 1.75 1.97 -1.46
C GLY A 63 2.99 1.87 -0.56
N ARG A 64 3.51 0.67 -0.36
CA ARG A 64 4.71 0.44 0.46
C ARG A 64 5.96 1.02 -0.20
N ILE A 65 6.13 0.83 -1.51
CA ILE A 65 7.24 1.41 -2.28
C ILE A 65 7.21 2.94 -2.18
N ARG A 66 6.03 3.55 -2.35
CA ARG A 66 5.87 5.00 -2.18
C ARG A 66 6.30 5.47 -0.79
N ALA A 67 5.80 4.84 0.27
CA ALA A 67 6.13 5.21 1.64
C ALA A 67 7.64 5.09 1.93
N LEU A 68 8.29 4.05 1.42
CA LEU A 68 9.74 3.87 1.57
C LEU A 68 10.53 4.94 0.80
N LEU A 69 10.09 5.30 -0.40
CA LEU A 69 10.72 6.38 -1.17
C LEU A 69 10.54 7.74 -0.48
N GLU A 70 9.36 8.06 0.01
CA GLU A 70 9.11 9.29 0.77
C GLU A 70 10.00 9.39 2.01
N GLN A 71 10.23 8.27 2.70
CA GLN A 71 11.13 8.20 3.86
C GLN A 71 12.60 8.33 3.46
N SER A 72 13.03 7.60 2.45
CA SER A 72 14.43 7.58 2.02
C SER A 72 14.89 8.90 1.40
N THR A 73 13.99 9.63 0.77
CA THR A 73 14.26 10.96 0.18
C THR A 73 14.05 12.11 1.16
N GLY A 74 13.62 11.82 2.40
CA GLY A 74 13.35 12.86 3.40
C GLY A 74 12.05 13.63 3.19
N MET A 75 11.16 13.15 2.30
CA MET A 75 9.87 13.80 2.01
C MET A 75 8.76 13.41 2.99
N ALA A 76 9.02 12.48 3.91
CA ALA A 76 8.07 12.06 4.96
C ALA A 76 8.09 13.01 6.17
N ILE A 77 8.11 14.32 5.94
CA ILE A 77 8.08 15.35 6.98
C ILE A 77 6.83 16.24 6.88
N PRO A 78 6.36 16.83 7.98
CA PRO A 78 5.09 17.58 8.01
C PRO A 78 4.95 18.68 6.96
N SER A 79 6.04 19.35 6.59
CA SER A 79 6.03 20.40 5.56
C SER A 79 5.82 19.89 4.15
N GLU A 80 6.14 18.61 3.90
CA GLU A 80 6.07 17.98 2.58
C GLU A 80 4.86 17.05 2.42
N LEU A 81 4.15 16.75 3.53
CA LEU A 81 3.00 15.86 3.55
C LEU A 81 1.69 16.64 3.51
N VAL A 82 0.72 16.09 2.78
CA VAL A 82 -0.65 16.57 2.74
C VAL A 82 -1.63 15.50 3.24
N PHE A 83 -2.80 15.95 3.71
CA PHE A 83 -3.89 15.04 4.05
C PHE A 83 -4.69 14.66 2.82
N ILE A 84 -4.77 13.38 2.49
CA ILE A 84 -5.67 12.85 1.46
C ILE A 84 -6.97 12.30 2.06
N SER A 85 -6.97 11.99 3.36
CA SER A 85 -8.15 11.59 4.11
C SER A 85 -8.02 12.03 5.56
N LYS A 86 -9.08 12.67 6.08
CA LYS A 86 -9.23 13.03 7.49
C LYS A 86 -10.51 12.40 8.04
N ARG A 87 -10.53 11.08 8.15
CA ARG A 87 -11.63 10.40 8.84
C ARG A 87 -11.26 10.21 10.30
N LYS A 88 -12.25 10.32 11.20
CA LYS A 88 -12.05 10.18 12.65
C LYS A 88 -11.29 8.88 12.96
N GLY A 89 -10.08 9.03 13.51
CA GLY A 89 -9.19 7.92 13.84
C GLY A 89 -8.36 7.34 12.66
N GLN A 90 -8.52 7.85 11.44
CA GLN A 90 -7.77 7.39 10.27
C GLN A 90 -7.38 8.58 9.39
N GLU A 91 -6.21 9.14 9.65
CA GLU A 91 -5.63 10.16 8.81
C GLU A 91 -4.62 9.51 7.85
N VAL A 92 -4.78 9.75 6.57
CA VAL A 92 -3.83 9.29 5.55
C VAL A 92 -3.10 10.50 5.01
N ARG A 93 -1.78 10.44 5.07
CA ARG A 93 -0.85 11.49 4.68
C ARG A 93 0.07 10.95 3.61
N ILE A 94 0.32 11.74 2.57
CA ILE A 94 1.27 11.41 1.50
C ILE A 94 2.05 12.64 1.10
N HIS A 95 3.22 12.45 0.51
CA HIS A 95 3.94 13.54 -0.13
C HIS A 95 3.20 14.01 -1.38
N GLN A 96 3.04 15.34 -1.50
CA GLN A 96 2.52 16.01 -2.70
C GLN A 96 3.28 17.32 -2.91
N SER A 97 3.64 17.59 -4.15
CA SER A 97 4.38 18.77 -4.56
C SER A 97 3.74 19.38 -5.79
N ASP A 98 3.81 20.70 -5.92
CA ASP A 98 3.44 21.46 -7.13
C ASP A 98 4.56 21.51 -8.17
N ARG A 99 5.77 21.06 -7.80
CA ARG A 99 6.92 21.01 -8.71
C ARG A 99 6.69 19.95 -9.79
N PRO A 100 6.81 20.33 -11.07
CA PRO A 100 6.55 19.40 -12.19
C PRO A 100 7.54 18.24 -12.28
N ASP A 101 8.76 18.43 -11.75
CA ASP A 101 9.88 17.50 -11.75
C ASP A 101 10.02 16.67 -10.48
N ASP A 102 9.07 16.77 -9.56
CA ASP A 102 9.08 15.98 -8.34
C ASP A 102 8.96 14.48 -8.67
N GLU A 103 10.02 13.73 -8.37
CA GLU A 103 10.17 12.33 -8.76
C GLU A 103 9.08 11.42 -8.19
N ILE A 104 8.68 11.65 -6.92
CA ILE A 104 7.63 10.87 -6.27
C ILE A 104 6.28 11.15 -6.94
N CYS A 105 5.96 12.43 -7.16
CA CYS A 105 4.73 12.84 -7.81
C CYS A 105 4.68 12.42 -9.30
N VAL A 106 5.82 12.40 -9.99
CA VAL A 106 5.93 11.90 -11.37
C VAL A 106 5.68 10.40 -11.42
N LEU A 107 6.25 9.65 -10.47
CA LEU A 107 6.16 8.19 -10.45
C LEU A 107 4.78 7.70 -10.01
N PHE A 108 4.26 8.25 -8.90
CA PHE A 108 3.02 7.78 -8.26
C PHE A 108 1.77 8.58 -8.65
N GLY A 109 1.94 9.64 -9.40
CA GLY A 109 0.86 10.54 -9.79
C GLY A 109 0.63 11.67 -8.80
N ARG A 110 0.03 12.74 -9.33
CA ARG A 110 -0.34 13.95 -8.61
C ARG A 110 -1.81 14.24 -8.81
N SER A 111 -2.51 14.49 -7.71
CA SER A 111 -3.90 14.96 -7.75
C SER A 111 -3.94 16.48 -7.89
N PRO A 112 -4.81 17.03 -8.74
CA PRO A 112 -5.02 18.47 -8.81
C PRO A 112 -5.85 18.93 -7.62
N GLY A 113 -5.77 20.23 -7.33
CA GLY A 113 -6.60 20.90 -6.34
C GLY A 113 -5.83 21.35 -5.12
N ARG A 114 -6.58 21.93 -4.19
CA ARG A 114 -6.07 22.43 -2.92
C ARG A 114 -6.05 21.33 -1.87
N MET A 115 -4.91 21.14 -1.25
CA MET A 115 -4.71 20.13 -0.21
C MET A 115 -4.06 20.78 1.02
N GLU A 116 -4.54 20.39 2.19
CA GLU A 116 -4.00 20.87 3.46
C GLU A 116 -2.69 20.15 3.81
N LYS A 117 -1.66 20.92 4.12
CA LYS A 117 -0.38 20.39 4.61
C LYS A 117 -0.45 19.99 6.08
N VAL A 118 0.25 18.92 6.44
CA VAL A 118 0.35 18.45 7.84
C VAL A 118 1.05 19.48 8.72
N GLY A 119 2.04 20.19 8.18
CA GLY A 119 2.76 21.25 8.87
C GLY A 119 2.05 22.60 8.91
N GLY A 120 0.82 22.69 8.41
CA GLY A 120 0.04 23.92 8.28
C GLY A 120 0.16 24.59 6.93
N GLY A 121 -0.88 25.35 6.56
CA GLY A 121 -1.02 25.93 5.23
C GLY A 121 -1.56 24.93 4.21
N ASP A 122 -1.61 25.39 2.98
CA ASP A 122 -2.15 24.60 1.87
C ASP A 122 -1.15 24.54 0.71
N ILE A 123 -1.29 23.52 -0.10
CA ILE A 123 -0.68 23.45 -1.43
C ILE A 123 -1.82 23.43 -2.46
N GLU A 124 -1.67 24.22 -3.50
CA GLU A 124 -2.58 24.19 -4.64
C GLU A 124 -1.82 23.69 -5.86
N SER A 125 -2.24 22.53 -6.38
CA SER A 125 -1.68 21.97 -7.60
C SER A 125 -2.63 22.18 -8.74
N ASN A 126 -2.23 22.95 -9.73
CA ASN A 126 -2.98 23.17 -10.97
C ASN A 126 -2.73 22.09 -12.01
N HIS A 127 -1.87 21.12 -11.70
CA HIS A 127 -1.44 20.09 -12.64
C HIS A 127 -1.81 18.71 -12.12
N ALA A 128 -2.64 17.99 -12.85
CA ALA A 128 -2.78 16.55 -12.71
C ALA A 128 -1.60 15.86 -13.41
N THR A 129 -0.95 14.94 -12.71
CA THR A 129 0.06 14.09 -13.33
C THR A 129 -0.37 12.63 -13.16
N PRO A 130 -0.68 11.92 -14.25
CA PRO A 130 -1.02 10.50 -14.16
C PRO A 130 0.18 9.71 -13.63
N ALA A 131 -0.12 8.69 -12.84
CA ALA A 131 0.91 7.78 -12.34
C ALA A 131 1.64 7.08 -13.50
N ARG A 132 2.96 7.05 -13.43
CA ARG A 132 3.81 6.34 -14.39
C ARG A 132 4.14 4.92 -13.95
N LEU A 133 4.07 4.65 -12.64
CA LEU A 133 4.29 3.33 -12.07
C LEU A 133 2.97 2.57 -11.93
N SER A 134 2.85 1.45 -12.60
CA SER A 134 1.83 0.42 -12.38
C SER A 134 2.49 -0.78 -11.72
N VAL A 135 1.92 -1.28 -10.63
CA VAL A 135 2.39 -2.48 -9.94
C VAL A 135 1.28 -3.50 -10.01
N PHE A 136 1.60 -4.67 -10.53
CA PHE A 136 0.66 -5.78 -10.64
C PHE A 136 0.64 -6.60 -9.36
N ASP A 137 -0.41 -7.38 -9.21
CA ASP A 137 -0.51 -8.33 -8.11
C ASP A 137 0.58 -9.39 -8.23
N ALA A 138 1.13 -9.80 -7.07
CA ALA A 138 2.13 -10.84 -6.99
C ALA A 138 1.47 -12.13 -6.44
N PRO A 139 1.06 -13.06 -7.33
CA PRO A 139 0.50 -14.34 -6.91
C PRO A 139 1.57 -15.20 -6.25
N LEU A 140 1.12 -16.09 -5.36
CA LEU A 140 1.99 -17.13 -4.81
C LEU A 140 2.48 -18.04 -5.93
N VAL A 141 3.77 -18.34 -5.94
CA VAL A 141 4.39 -19.33 -6.85
C VAL A 141 4.27 -20.72 -6.19
N PRO A 142 3.38 -21.61 -6.68
CA PRO A 142 3.11 -22.88 -6.01
C PRO A 142 4.36 -23.77 -5.89
N GLU A 143 5.28 -23.67 -6.84
CA GLU A 143 6.52 -24.43 -6.90
C GLU A 143 7.52 -24.02 -5.81
N SER A 144 7.34 -22.83 -5.22
CA SER A 144 8.18 -22.36 -4.10
C SER A 144 7.84 -23.05 -2.78
N ILE A 145 6.68 -23.70 -2.69
CA ILE A 145 6.23 -24.36 -1.47
C ILE A 145 6.91 -25.71 -1.33
N THR A 146 7.79 -25.84 -0.34
CA THR A 146 8.50 -27.07 -0.05
C THR A 146 7.58 -28.11 0.60
N PRO A 147 7.95 -29.41 0.57
CA PRO A 147 7.19 -30.46 1.29
C PRO A 147 7.07 -30.15 2.80
N GLN A 148 8.12 -29.61 3.42
CA GLN A 148 8.08 -29.23 4.84
C GLN A 148 7.08 -28.12 5.13
N MET A 149 6.99 -27.10 4.23
CA MET A 149 5.99 -26.03 4.35
C MET A 149 4.56 -26.60 4.26
N ARG A 150 4.33 -27.59 3.40
CA ARG A 150 3.01 -28.22 3.24
C ARG A 150 2.53 -28.96 4.48
N GLU A 151 3.41 -29.37 5.37
CA GLU A 151 3.05 -30.01 6.64
C GLU A 151 2.46 -29.02 7.67
N THR A 152 2.76 -27.72 7.52
CA THR A 152 2.33 -26.67 8.44
C THR A 152 1.26 -25.75 7.86
N LEU A 153 1.12 -25.72 6.53
CA LEU A 153 0.13 -24.91 5.84
C LEU A 153 -1.20 -25.66 5.75
N ASP A 154 -2.29 -24.90 5.78
CA ASP A 154 -3.62 -25.39 5.49
C ASP A 154 -3.84 -25.67 3.98
N ASP A 155 -5.05 -26.09 3.61
CA ASP A 155 -5.43 -26.36 2.21
C ASP A 155 -5.38 -25.07 1.33
N GLU A 156 -5.46 -23.91 1.94
CA GLU A 156 -5.39 -22.59 1.30
C GLU A 156 -3.97 -22.00 1.27
N LEU A 157 -2.98 -22.80 1.71
CA LEU A 157 -1.57 -22.41 1.74
C LEU A 157 -1.27 -21.26 2.69
N THR A 158 -1.98 -21.22 3.80
CA THR A 158 -1.78 -20.26 4.88
C THR A 158 -1.47 -20.95 6.20
N GLU A 159 -0.93 -20.20 7.16
CA GLU A 159 -0.64 -20.68 8.51
C GLU A 159 -1.41 -19.84 9.52
N VAL A 160 -2.21 -20.48 10.36
CA VAL A 160 -2.95 -19.79 11.42
C VAL A 160 -2.07 -19.68 12.66
N LYS A 161 -1.85 -18.44 13.12
CA LYS A 161 -1.10 -18.13 14.33
C LYS A 161 -1.98 -17.48 15.38
N SER A 162 -1.83 -17.93 16.62
CA SER A 162 -2.45 -17.28 17.78
C SER A 162 -1.45 -16.35 18.43
N GLU A 163 -1.80 -15.08 18.56
CA GLU A 163 -1.02 -14.05 19.24
C GLU A 163 -1.79 -13.51 20.44
N ASN A 164 -1.08 -13.19 21.52
CA ASN A 164 -1.62 -12.57 22.70
C ASN A 164 -1.02 -11.17 22.89
N ALA A 165 -1.88 -10.14 22.87
CA ALA A 165 -1.49 -8.83 23.36
C ALA A 165 -1.83 -8.74 24.86
N ILE A 166 -0.83 -8.49 25.71
CA ILE A 166 -1.00 -8.34 27.15
C ILE A 166 -1.08 -6.85 27.48
N ASP A 167 -2.18 -6.45 28.10
CA ASP A 167 -2.30 -5.10 28.67
C ASP A 167 -1.27 -4.92 29.81
N ARG A 168 -0.47 -3.87 29.71
CA ARG A 168 0.66 -3.62 30.63
C ARG A 168 0.21 -3.18 32.02
N ILE A 169 -1.02 -2.71 32.16
CA ILE A 169 -1.58 -2.20 33.42
C ILE A 169 -2.40 -3.29 34.11
N THR A 170 -3.30 -3.93 33.39
CA THR A 170 -4.24 -4.90 33.93
C THR A 170 -3.76 -6.34 33.86
N SER A 171 -2.69 -6.61 33.10
CA SER A 171 -2.17 -7.95 32.79
C SER A 171 -3.21 -8.85 32.09
N GLN A 172 -4.27 -8.28 31.53
CA GLN A 172 -5.24 -9.04 30.75
C GLN A 172 -4.67 -9.44 29.39
N ALA A 173 -4.84 -10.69 29.03
CA ALA A 173 -4.53 -11.18 27.71
C ALA A 173 -5.68 -10.87 26.74
N ASN A 174 -5.36 -10.32 25.57
CA ASN A 174 -6.28 -10.15 24.46
C ASN A 174 -5.80 -11.06 23.31
N PRO A 175 -6.34 -12.29 23.23
CA PRO A 175 -5.94 -13.22 22.18
C PRO A 175 -6.42 -12.74 20.82
N ARG A 176 -5.60 -12.96 19.79
CA ARG A 176 -5.91 -12.70 18.38
C ARG A 176 -5.46 -13.87 17.54
N THR A 177 -6.24 -14.19 16.54
CA THR A 177 -5.87 -15.21 15.55
C THR A 177 -5.53 -14.52 14.24
N LEU A 178 -4.31 -14.73 13.78
CA LEU A 178 -3.80 -14.26 12.49
C LEU A 178 -3.70 -15.44 11.53
N GLU A 179 -3.93 -15.19 10.28
CA GLU A 179 -3.71 -16.14 9.18
C GLU A 179 -2.49 -15.76 8.37
#